data_184502f96b8a2b6f6be8532f58acb63c
#
_entry.id   184502f96b8a2b6f6be8532f58acb63c
#
_cell.length_a   1.000
_cell.length_b   1.000
_cell.length_c   1.000
_cell.angle_alpha   90.00
_cell.angle_beta   90.00
_cell.angle_gamma   90.00
#
_symmetry.space_group_name_H-M   'P 1'
#
loop_
_entity.id
_entity.type
_entity.pdbx_description
1 polymer ?
#
loop_
_entity_poly.entity_id
_entity_poly.type
_entity_poly.pdbx_seq_one_letter_code
_entity_poly.pdbx_strand_id
1 'polypeptide(L)'
;MNSAGTDAVSVRDLHVRRGKTEVFTSLDLDIPRGQITGLMGPSGCGKTTLMRAIVGVQKIAGGSVTVLGEPGGSRALRRRVAYDTQAASVYGDLTIQQNLRYFARLVGAPGRDVDRVIEQVGLADQRDQTIDSLSGGQESRVSLAVAMLGDPELLVLDEPTVGLDPVLRAELWAVFRALADAGATLVVSSHVMDEAVRCDRLVLMRAGRIIADTTPDGLLADTGTTDPDAAFLTLIERDAVRQAQGPRAPGGSPAEPHPLTRRELREAHPPEAPANPTDEGSGS
;
A
#
# COMPACT_ATOMS: atom_id res chain seq x y z
N MET A 1 -21.12 1.82 -21.71
CA MET A 1 -22.02 1.48 -20.59
C MET A 1 -21.32 1.99 -19.34
N ASN A 2 -21.92 2.92 -18.62
CA ASN A 2 -21.34 3.59 -17.46
C ASN A 2 -21.18 2.62 -16.29
N SER A 3 -19.94 2.31 -15.88
CA SER A 3 -19.61 1.52 -14.68
C SER A 3 -19.65 2.34 -13.37
N ALA A 4 -20.43 3.39 -13.32
CA ALA A 4 -20.46 4.37 -12.22
C ALA A 4 -20.97 3.85 -10.86
N GLY A 5 -21.16 2.53 -10.67
CA GLY A 5 -21.70 1.94 -9.43
C GLY A 5 -20.83 0.85 -8.78
N THR A 6 -19.79 0.35 -9.45
CA THR A 6 -19.00 -0.81 -9.01
C THR A 6 -17.67 -0.45 -8.38
N ASP A 7 -17.12 0.75 -8.64
CA ASP A 7 -15.79 1.13 -8.20
C ASP A 7 -15.82 1.91 -6.87
N ALA A 8 -14.87 1.60 -5.99
CA ALA A 8 -14.62 2.35 -4.78
C ALA A 8 -13.80 3.61 -5.07
N VAL A 9 -12.87 3.51 -6.04
CA VAL A 9 -12.01 4.63 -6.46
C VAL A 9 -11.98 4.69 -7.97
N SER A 10 -12.11 5.89 -8.52
CA SER A 10 -11.93 6.16 -9.94
C SER A 10 -10.98 7.36 -10.11
N VAL A 11 -9.85 7.12 -10.73
CA VAL A 11 -8.81 8.11 -11.04
C VAL A 11 -8.81 8.34 -12.54
N ARG A 12 -8.84 9.60 -12.98
CA ARG A 12 -8.84 9.96 -14.40
C ARG A 12 -7.84 11.07 -14.66
N ASP A 13 -6.96 10.80 -15.61
CA ASP A 13 -5.94 11.74 -16.09
C ASP A 13 -5.17 12.44 -14.94
N LEU A 14 -4.84 11.67 -13.90
CA LEU A 14 -4.24 12.23 -12.69
C LEU A 14 -2.85 12.78 -12.99
N HIS A 15 -2.69 14.08 -12.75
CA HIS A 15 -1.41 14.77 -12.84
C HIS A 15 -0.98 15.28 -11.45
N VAL A 16 0.20 14.84 -10.99
CA VAL A 16 0.77 15.23 -9.70
C VAL A 16 2.22 15.65 -9.84
N ARG A 17 2.55 16.81 -9.26
CA ARG A 17 3.92 17.33 -9.15
C ARG A 17 4.33 17.49 -7.69
N ARG A 18 5.58 17.12 -7.39
CA ARG A 18 6.23 17.40 -6.09
C ARG A 18 7.46 18.27 -6.32
N GLY A 19 7.33 19.56 -6.05
CA GLY A 19 8.35 20.54 -6.39
C GLY A 19 8.56 20.58 -7.91
N LYS A 20 9.77 20.25 -8.38
CA LYS A 20 10.10 20.21 -9.82
C LYS A 20 9.88 18.85 -10.46
N THR A 21 9.61 17.81 -9.67
CA THR A 21 9.47 16.43 -10.15
C THR A 21 8.02 16.13 -10.48
N GLU A 22 7.74 15.67 -11.69
CA GLU A 22 6.46 15.09 -12.08
C GLU A 22 6.41 13.66 -11.57
N VAL A 23 5.41 13.37 -10.73
CA VAL A 23 5.18 12.02 -10.20
C VAL A 23 4.24 11.27 -11.12
N PHE A 24 3.14 11.89 -11.54
CA PHE A 24 2.20 11.38 -12.52
C PHE A 24 1.99 12.46 -13.59
N THR A 25 2.08 12.06 -14.85
CA THR A 25 1.78 12.92 -16.00
C THR A 25 0.38 12.73 -16.56
N SER A 26 -0.15 11.52 -16.45
CA SER A 26 -1.52 11.12 -16.77
C SER A 26 -1.69 9.70 -16.26
N LEU A 27 -2.42 9.50 -15.16
CA LEU A 27 -2.64 8.18 -14.59
C LEU A 27 -4.14 7.94 -14.46
N ASP A 28 -4.60 6.84 -15.06
CA ASP A 28 -5.95 6.32 -14.93
C ASP A 28 -5.93 5.03 -14.11
N LEU A 29 -6.89 4.88 -13.20
CA LEU A 29 -7.05 3.69 -12.37
C LEU A 29 -8.48 3.61 -11.84
N ASP A 30 -9.07 2.42 -11.91
CA ASP A 30 -10.29 2.08 -11.18
C ASP A 30 -9.98 1.03 -10.12
N ILE A 31 -10.56 1.16 -8.93
CA ILE A 31 -10.44 0.18 -7.84
C ILE A 31 -11.85 -0.29 -7.49
N PRO A 32 -12.16 -1.58 -7.74
CA PRO A 32 -13.47 -2.15 -7.42
C PRO A 32 -13.74 -2.20 -5.91
N ARG A 33 -15.03 -2.25 -5.55
CA ARG A 33 -15.48 -2.37 -4.15
C ARG A 33 -15.33 -3.78 -3.60
N GLY A 34 -15.19 -3.89 -2.27
CA GLY A 34 -15.31 -5.13 -1.51
C GLY A 34 -14.19 -6.13 -1.75
N GLN A 35 -12.99 -5.66 -2.11
CA GLN A 35 -11.82 -6.50 -2.34
C GLN A 35 -10.53 -5.82 -1.88
N ILE A 36 -9.47 -6.60 -1.81
CA ILE A 36 -8.11 -6.12 -1.51
C ILE A 36 -7.37 -5.85 -2.81
N THR A 37 -7.06 -4.58 -3.09
CA THR A 37 -6.19 -4.19 -4.20
C THR A 37 -4.79 -3.88 -3.68
N GLY A 38 -3.79 -4.65 -4.12
CA GLY A 38 -2.38 -4.42 -3.81
C GLY A 38 -1.76 -3.39 -4.77
N LEU A 39 -1.21 -2.31 -4.24
CA LEU A 39 -0.35 -1.38 -4.99
C LEU A 39 1.10 -1.80 -4.81
N MET A 40 1.65 -2.49 -5.81
CA MET A 40 2.99 -3.08 -5.74
C MET A 40 3.99 -2.29 -6.58
N GLY A 41 5.25 -2.29 -6.14
CA GLY A 41 6.33 -1.64 -6.89
C GLY A 41 7.44 -1.10 -5.99
N PRO A 42 8.59 -0.73 -6.58
CA PRO A 42 9.75 -0.27 -5.84
C PRO A 42 9.49 1.03 -5.10
N SER A 43 10.34 1.33 -4.11
CA SER A 43 10.28 2.59 -3.37
C SER A 43 10.41 3.78 -4.32
N GLY A 44 9.61 4.82 -4.09
CA GLY A 44 9.64 6.04 -4.93
C GLY A 44 8.87 5.94 -6.25
N CYS A 45 8.24 4.81 -6.61
CA CYS A 45 7.47 4.69 -7.86
C CYS A 45 6.14 5.48 -7.88
N GLY A 46 5.69 6.01 -6.72
CA GLY A 46 4.48 6.85 -6.63
C GLY A 46 3.34 6.28 -5.78
N LYS A 47 3.45 5.08 -5.18
CA LYS A 47 2.37 4.44 -4.38
C LYS A 47 1.78 5.38 -3.33
N THR A 48 2.59 5.87 -2.40
CA THR A 48 2.17 6.82 -1.36
C THR A 48 1.55 8.10 -1.94
N THR A 49 2.05 8.59 -3.10
CA THR A 49 1.49 9.78 -3.75
C THR A 49 0.10 9.50 -4.30
N LEU A 50 -0.13 8.34 -4.90
CA LEU A 50 -1.44 7.91 -5.37
C LEU A 50 -2.42 7.74 -4.20
N MET A 51 -2.01 7.05 -3.13
CA MET A 51 -2.82 6.88 -1.93
C MET A 51 -3.22 8.22 -1.31
N ARG A 52 -2.28 9.15 -1.19
CA ARG A 52 -2.55 10.52 -0.72
C ARG A 52 -3.49 11.30 -1.63
N ALA A 53 -3.45 11.06 -2.95
CA ALA A 53 -4.41 11.64 -3.88
C ALA A 53 -5.81 11.04 -3.70
N ILE A 54 -5.91 9.72 -3.49
CA ILE A 54 -7.17 9.01 -3.20
C ILE A 54 -7.82 9.58 -1.94
N VAL A 55 -7.08 9.72 -0.84
CA VAL A 55 -7.64 10.27 0.42
C VAL A 55 -7.78 11.79 0.43
N GLY A 56 -7.30 12.46 -0.63
CA GLY A 56 -7.48 13.91 -0.84
C GLY A 56 -6.51 14.80 -0.05
N VAL A 57 -5.40 14.24 0.48
CA VAL A 57 -4.36 15.03 1.17
C VAL A 57 -3.20 15.43 0.24
N GLN A 58 -3.18 14.91 -1.00
CA GLN A 58 -2.24 15.29 -2.05
C GLN A 58 -2.86 16.37 -2.94
N LYS A 59 -2.14 17.49 -3.12
CA LYS A 59 -2.53 18.48 -4.14
C LYS A 59 -2.29 17.87 -5.53
N ILE A 60 -3.32 17.80 -6.35
CA ILE A 60 -3.25 17.40 -7.75
C ILE A 60 -3.08 18.63 -8.65
N ALA A 61 -2.36 18.48 -9.75
CA ALA A 61 -2.14 19.52 -10.77
C ALA A 61 -3.16 19.45 -11.92
N GLY A 62 -3.76 18.28 -12.14
CA GLY A 62 -4.78 18.04 -13.16
C GLY A 62 -5.47 16.69 -12.94
N GLY A 63 -6.50 16.43 -13.73
CA GLY A 63 -7.30 15.23 -13.64
C GLY A 63 -8.32 15.26 -12.51
N SER A 64 -8.83 14.07 -12.15
CA SER A 64 -9.81 13.93 -11.08
C SER A 64 -9.66 12.61 -10.34
N VAL A 65 -10.04 12.62 -9.05
CA VAL A 65 -10.13 11.43 -8.20
C VAL A 65 -11.53 11.41 -7.58
N THR A 66 -12.27 10.35 -7.84
CA THR A 66 -13.58 10.09 -7.26
C THR A 66 -13.47 8.89 -6.35
N VAL A 67 -13.99 8.99 -5.12
CA VAL A 67 -13.93 7.96 -4.09
C VAL A 67 -15.32 7.73 -3.55
N LEU A 68 -15.80 6.49 -3.58
CA LEU A 68 -17.16 6.10 -3.14
C LEU A 68 -18.28 6.97 -3.74
N GLY A 69 -18.05 7.47 -4.99
CA GLY A 69 -18.97 8.36 -5.71
C GLY A 69 -18.83 9.85 -5.40
N GLU A 70 -17.91 10.24 -4.51
CA GLU A 70 -17.67 11.61 -4.09
C GLU A 70 -16.29 12.11 -4.53
N PRO A 71 -16.06 13.40 -4.74
CA PRO A 71 -14.72 13.94 -4.99
C PRO A 71 -13.74 13.57 -3.87
N GLY A 72 -12.53 13.12 -4.22
CA GLY A 72 -11.49 12.77 -3.25
C GLY A 72 -11.23 13.91 -2.25
N GLY A 73 -11.15 13.58 -0.94
CA GLY A 73 -10.96 14.55 0.13
C GLY A 73 -12.22 15.34 0.54
N SER A 74 -13.37 15.06 -0.04
CA SER A 74 -14.63 15.73 0.32
C SER A 74 -15.02 15.44 1.79
N ARG A 75 -15.79 16.34 2.40
CA ARG A 75 -16.26 16.18 3.78
C ARG A 75 -17.11 14.91 3.96
N ALA A 76 -17.82 14.49 2.93
CA ALA A 76 -18.66 13.30 2.94
C ALA A 76 -17.86 12.01 3.14
N LEU A 77 -16.58 12.02 2.78
CA LEU A 77 -15.69 10.85 2.88
C LEU A 77 -15.03 10.68 4.26
N ARG A 78 -15.00 11.67 5.11
CA ARG A 78 -14.21 11.69 6.36
C ARG A 78 -14.50 10.54 7.33
N ARG A 79 -15.69 9.93 7.27
CA ARG A 79 -16.08 8.78 8.09
C ARG A 79 -16.14 7.48 7.32
N ARG A 80 -15.99 7.56 6.00
CA ARG A 80 -16.13 6.43 5.09
C ARG A 80 -14.79 5.93 4.57
N VAL A 81 -13.75 6.79 4.67
CA VAL A 81 -12.40 6.51 4.19
C VAL A 81 -11.43 6.67 5.35
N ALA A 82 -10.65 5.63 5.61
CA ALA A 82 -9.54 5.65 6.56
C ALA A 82 -8.21 5.58 5.82
N TYR A 83 -7.19 6.23 6.39
CA TYR A 83 -5.83 6.20 5.87
C TYR A 83 -4.85 5.90 6.99
N ASP A 84 -4.16 4.78 6.88
CA ASP A 84 -3.04 4.42 7.75
C ASP A 84 -1.74 4.73 7.02
N THR A 85 -0.90 5.56 7.64
CA THR A 85 0.37 6.00 7.06
C THR A 85 1.51 5.14 7.59
N GLN A 86 2.61 5.06 6.87
CA GLN A 86 3.82 4.34 7.29
C GLN A 86 4.34 4.75 8.68
N ALA A 87 4.18 6.03 9.05
CA ALA A 87 4.45 6.49 10.41
C ALA A 87 3.18 6.39 11.24
N ALA A 88 3.24 5.71 12.39
CA ALA A 88 2.10 5.58 13.28
C ALA A 88 1.58 6.97 13.72
N SER A 89 0.27 7.17 13.59
CA SER A 89 -0.39 8.44 13.91
C SER A 89 -1.09 8.35 15.27
N VAL A 90 -0.35 7.96 16.32
CA VAL A 90 -0.83 7.75 17.71
C VAL A 90 -0.03 8.57 18.70
N TYR A 91 -0.59 8.81 19.88
CA TYR A 91 0.04 9.58 20.96
C TYR A 91 0.82 8.65 21.88
N GLY A 92 2.13 8.85 22.00
CA GLY A 92 3.06 7.99 22.73
C GLY A 92 2.77 7.88 24.23
N ASP A 93 2.36 8.98 24.84
CA ASP A 93 2.06 9.12 26.26
C ASP A 93 0.69 8.57 26.70
N LEU A 94 -0.17 8.23 25.73
CA LEU A 94 -1.48 7.63 26.00
C LEU A 94 -1.42 6.11 25.91
N THR A 95 -2.32 5.43 26.65
CA THR A 95 -2.50 3.98 26.50
C THR A 95 -3.18 3.64 25.15
N ILE A 96 -3.11 2.37 24.73
CA ILE A 96 -3.82 1.88 23.55
C ILE A 96 -5.31 2.26 23.65
N GLN A 97 -5.95 1.95 24.77
CA GLN A 97 -7.36 2.25 24.97
C GLN A 97 -7.66 3.74 24.95
N GLN A 98 -6.79 4.58 25.52
CA GLN A 98 -6.95 6.03 25.51
C GLN A 98 -6.84 6.61 24.10
N ASN A 99 -5.83 6.16 23.32
CA ASN A 99 -5.70 6.53 21.92
C ASN A 99 -6.97 6.18 21.13
N LEU A 100 -7.41 4.94 21.19
CA LEU A 100 -8.58 4.49 20.45
C LEU A 100 -9.86 5.22 20.88
N ARG A 101 -10.06 5.49 22.16
CA ARG A 101 -11.19 6.32 22.64
C ARG A 101 -11.14 7.75 22.13
N TYR A 102 -9.94 8.33 22.02
CA TYR A 102 -9.76 9.66 21.48
C TYR A 102 -10.15 9.69 19.99
N PHE A 103 -9.60 8.79 19.18
CA PHE A 103 -9.89 8.73 17.74
C PHE A 103 -11.35 8.30 17.47
N ALA A 104 -11.92 7.39 18.24
CA ALA A 104 -13.32 7.02 18.12
C ALA A 104 -14.26 8.23 18.25
N ARG A 105 -13.98 9.13 19.20
CA ARG A 105 -14.72 10.39 19.32
C ARG A 105 -14.56 11.31 18.11
N LEU A 106 -13.35 11.39 17.53
CA LEU A 106 -13.09 12.23 16.36
C LEU A 106 -13.85 11.74 15.12
N VAL A 107 -13.86 10.42 14.87
CA VAL A 107 -14.57 9.85 13.73
C VAL A 107 -16.07 9.64 14.01
N GLY A 108 -16.50 9.79 15.28
CA GLY A 108 -17.88 9.55 15.72
C GLY A 108 -18.25 8.07 15.76
N ALA A 109 -17.26 7.20 16.01
CA ALA A 109 -17.46 5.77 16.22
C ALA A 109 -18.08 5.48 17.59
N PRO A 110 -18.92 4.44 17.70
CA PRO A 110 -19.47 4.01 18.99
C PRO A 110 -18.35 3.52 19.94
N GLY A 111 -18.53 3.74 21.27
CA GLY A 111 -17.50 3.34 22.25
C GLY A 111 -17.20 1.83 22.27
N ARG A 112 -18.15 0.98 21.87
CA ARG A 112 -17.96 -0.47 21.70
C ARG A 112 -16.96 -0.85 20.62
N ASP A 113 -16.72 0.02 19.64
CA ASP A 113 -15.76 -0.23 18.56
C ASP A 113 -14.33 -0.29 19.09
N VAL A 114 -14.04 0.41 20.19
CA VAL A 114 -12.71 0.42 20.80
C VAL A 114 -12.30 -1.00 21.24
N ASP A 115 -13.17 -1.69 21.97
CA ASP A 115 -12.89 -3.06 22.41
C ASP A 115 -12.79 -4.01 21.20
N ARG A 116 -13.72 -3.90 20.23
CA ARG A 116 -13.71 -4.69 19.01
C ARG A 116 -12.39 -4.57 18.23
N VAL A 117 -11.92 -3.35 17.97
CA VAL A 117 -10.69 -3.18 17.18
C VAL A 117 -9.44 -3.60 17.94
N ILE A 118 -9.40 -3.44 19.29
CA ILE A 118 -8.30 -3.95 20.13
C ILE A 118 -8.20 -5.48 20.01
N GLU A 119 -9.33 -6.18 20.05
CA GLU A 119 -9.38 -7.64 19.91
C GLU A 119 -8.95 -8.06 18.50
N GLN A 120 -9.46 -7.38 17.45
CA GLN A 120 -9.16 -7.71 16.06
C GLN A 120 -7.66 -7.58 15.72
N VAL A 121 -6.95 -6.62 16.33
CA VAL A 121 -5.51 -6.48 16.12
C VAL A 121 -4.66 -7.26 17.14
N GLY A 122 -5.28 -8.10 18.00
CA GLY A 122 -4.59 -8.95 18.95
C GLY A 122 -3.83 -8.20 20.04
N LEU A 123 -4.38 -7.09 20.56
CA LEU A 123 -3.75 -6.24 21.58
C LEU A 123 -4.57 -6.17 22.89
N ALA A 124 -5.45 -7.14 23.14
CA ALA A 124 -6.33 -7.15 24.30
C ALA A 124 -5.56 -7.10 25.62
N ASP A 125 -4.48 -7.88 25.75
CA ASP A 125 -3.64 -7.95 26.96
C ASP A 125 -2.80 -6.69 27.19
N GLN A 126 -2.54 -5.91 26.14
CA GLN A 126 -1.72 -4.70 26.18
C GLN A 126 -2.55 -3.41 26.26
N ARG A 127 -3.87 -3.50 26.34
CA ARG A 127 -4.82 -2.37 26.24
C ARG A 127 -4.50 -1.15 27.11
N ASP A 128 -3.93 -1.40 28.30
CA ASP A 128 -3.58 -0.37 29.29
C ASP A 128 -2.09 0.04 29.26
N GLN A 129 -1.30 -0.50 28.31
CA GLN A 129 0.08 -0.09 28.08
C GLN A 129 0.12 1.21 27.26
N THR A 130 1.09 2.08 27.58
CA THR A 130 1.35 3.30 26.81
C THR A 130 2.01 2.96 25.49
N ILE A 131 1.74 3.75 24.46
CA ILE A 131 2.29 3.51 23.10
C ILE A 131 3.83 3.51 23.13
N ASP A 132 4.46 4.43 23.86
CA ASP A 132 5.92 4.51 23.98
C ASP A 132 6.57 3.25 24.59
N SER A 133 5.80 2.39 25.25
CA SER A 133 6.27 1.11 25.82
C SER A 133 6.13 -0.08 24.85
N LEU A 134 5.51 0.12 23.70
CA LEU A 134 5.22 -0.93 22.73
C LEU A 134 6.41 -1.19 21.79
N SER A 135 6.46 -2.42 21.24
CA SER A 135 7.30 -2.67 20.09
C SER A 135 6.76 -1.97 18.84
N GLY A 136 7.62 -1.70 17.84
CA GLY A 136 7.18 -1.07 16.59
C GLY A 136 6.04 -1.83 15.88
N GLY A 137 6.06 -3.17 15.96
CA GLY A 137 4.97 -3.98 15.40
C GLY A 137 3.66 -3.85 16.17
N GLN A 138 3.71 -3.66 17.50
CA GLN A 138 2.52 -3.38 18.32
C GLN A 138 1.98 -1.97 18.03
N GLU A 139 2.86 -0.99 17.92
CA GLU A 139 2.49 0.39 17.57
C GLU A 139 1.82 0.46 16.18
N SER A 140 2.35 -0.24 15.17
CA SER A 140 1.72 -0.34 13.84
C SER A 140 0.32 -0.95 13.92
N ARG A 141 0.10 -1.96 14.76
CA ARG A 141 -1.22 -2.56 14.98
C ARG A 141 -2.20 -1.61 15.69
N VAL A 142 -1.72 -0.75 16.59
CA VAL A 142 -2.56 0.31 17.18
C VAL A 142 -2.96 1.33 16.11
N SER A 143 -2.04 1.74 15.22
CA SER A 143 -2.34 2.64 14.10
C SER A 143 -3.41 2.05 13.19
N LEU A 144 -3.29 0.77 12.83
CA LEU A 144 -4.32 0.06 12.08
C LEU A 144 -5.66 0.02 12.83
N ALA A 145 -5.66 -0.27 14.14
CA ALA A 145 -6.88 -0.27 14.94
C ALA A 145 -7.58 1.10 14.91
N VAL A 146 -6.81 2.20 14.93
CA VAL A 146 -7.34 3.55 14.74
C VAL A 146 -8.01 3.69 13.37
N ALA A 147 -7.38 3.19 12.31
CA ALA A 147 -7.93 3.25 10.96
C ALA A 147 -9.21 2.40 10.80
N MET A 148 -9.39 1.35 11.61
CA MET A 148 -10.58 0.48 11.57
C MET A 148 -11.78 1.03 12.37
N LEU A 149 -11.63 2.12 13.14
CA LEU A 149 -12.72 2.69 13.93
C LEU A 149 -13.85 3.22 13.04
N GLY A 150 -15.08 2.88 13.39
CA GLY A 150 -16.29 3.35 12.70
C GLY A 150 -16.59 2.62 11.39
N ASP A 151 -16.00 1.45 11.16
CA ASP A 151 -16.23 0.57 10.00
C ASP A 151 -16.16 1.31 8.65
N PRO A 152 -14.98 1.86 8.27
CA PRO A 152 -14.84 2.59 7.02
C PRO A 152 -15.11 1.69 5.81
N GLU A 153 -15.76 2.25 4.77
CA GLU A 153 -16.02 1.55 3.51
C GLU A 153 -14.74 1.35 2.67
N LEU A 154 -13.75 2.24 2.84
CA LEU A 154 -12.45 2.17 2.17
C LEU A 154 -11.33 2.39 3.18
N LEU A 155 -10.42 1.42 3.26
CA LEU A 155 -9.15 1.52 3.99
C LEU A 155 -8.00 1.65 2.99
N VAL A 156 -7.19 2.68 3.18
CA VAL A 156 -5.96 2.91 2.41
C VAL A 156 -4.79 2.72 3.37
N LEU A 157 -3.97 1.70 3.14
CA LEU A 157 -2.94 1.22 4.07
C LEU A 157 -1.56 1.32 3.40
N ASP A 158 -0.72 2.25 3.87
CA ASP A 158 0.58 2.53 3.25
C ASP A 158 1.70 1.75 3.96
N GLU A 159 2.10 0.63 3.36
CA GLU A 159 3.11 -0.31 3.86
C GLU A 159 2.82 -0.83 5.30
N PRO A 160 1.60 -1.33 5.59
CA PRO A 160 1.15 -1.64 6.96
C PRO A 160 1.88 -2.81 7.61
N THR A 161 2.64 -3.59 6.86
CA THR A 161 3.31 -4.83 7.30
C THR A 161 4.83 -4.67 7.41
N VAL A 162 5.34 -3.49 7.14
CA VAL A 162 6.79 -3.21 7.22
C VAL A 162 7.28 -3.36 8.66
N GLY A 163 8.39 -4.08 8.83
CA GLY A 163 9.01 -4.30 10.14
C GLY A 163 8.31 -5.36 11.01
N LEU A 164 7.29 -6.04 10.50
CA LEU A 164 6.65 -7.16 11.19
C LEU A 164 7.36 -8.48 10.89
N ASP A 165 7.44 -9.33 11.92
CA ASP A 165 7.84 -10.72 11.72
C ASP A 165 6.78 -11.50 10.89
N PRO A 166 7.13 -12.68 10.34
CA PRO A 166 6.23 -13.43 9.47
C PRO A 166 4.91 -13.85 10.12
N VAL A 167 4.88 -14.11 11.44
CA VAL A 167 3.68 -14.54 12.16
C VAL A 167 2.71 -13.38 12.28
N LEU A 168 3.19 -12.23 12.79
CA LEU A 168 2.40 -11.01 12.92
C LEU A 168 1.89 -10.52 11.57
N ARG A 169 2.71 -10.63 10.51
CA ARG A 169 2.30 -10.30 9.15
C ARG A 169 1.13 -11.18 8.69
N ALA A 170 1.20 -12.50 8.93
CA ALA A 170 0.13 -13.41 8.57
C ALA A 170 -1.18 -13.10 9.32
N GLU A 171 -1.10 -12.81 10.62
CA GLU A 171 -2.24 -12.38 11.43
C GLU A 171 -2.88 -11.11 10.89
N LEU A 172 -2.08 -10.11 10.53
CA LEU A 172 -2.57 -8.85 10.00
C LEU A 172 -3.30 -9.04 8.65
N TRP A 173 -2.74 -9.87 7.78
CA TRP A 173 -3.40 -10.22 6.52
C TRP A 173 -4.72 -10.97 6.72
N ALA A 174 -4.84 -11.78 7.78
CA ALA A 174 -6.11 -12.40 8.15
C ALA A 174 -7.16 -11.35 8.56
N VAL A 175 -6.74 -10.28 9.27
CA VAL A 175 -7.62 -9.15 9.58
C VAL A 175 -8.06 -8.43 8.30
N PHE A 176 -7.13 -8.15 7.37
CA PHE A 176 -7.47 -7.51 6.09
C PHE A 176 -8.48 -8.34 5.30
N ARG A 177 -8.28 -9.65 5.25
CA ARG A 177 -9.21 -10.55 4.57
C ARG A 177 -10.60 -10.51 5.22
N ALA A 178 -10.66 -10.60 6.55
CA ALA A 178 -11.94 -10.53 7.27
C ALA A 178 -12.68 -9.21 7.03
N LEU A 179 -11.96 -8.08 6.92
CA LEU A 179 -12.56 -6.78 6.59
C LEU A 179 -13.11 -6.76 5.15
N ALA A 180 -12.37 -7.31 4.19
CA ALA A 180 -12.82 -7.40 2.80
C ALA A 180 -14.05 -8.32 2.66
N ASP A 181 -14.05 -9.48 3.34
CA ASP A 181 -15.16 -10.41 3.37
C ASP A 181 -16.41 -9.80 4.03
N ALA A 182 -16.23 -8.84 4.95
CA ALA A 182 -17.31 -8.04 5.52
C ALA A 182 -17.78 -6.89 4.60
N GLY A 183 -17.17 -6.73 3.42
CA GLY A 183 -17.57 -5.76 2.40
C GLY A 183 -16.74 -4.47 2.35
N ALA A 184 -15.73 -4.30 3.20
CA ALA A 184 -14.81 -3.17 3.11
C ALA A 184 -13.92 -3.30 1.86
N THR A 185 -13.54 -2.16 1.30
CA THR A 185 -12.53 -2.09 0.23
C THR A 185 -11.18 -1.77 0.84
N LEU A 186 -10.13 -2.48 0.47
CA LEU A 186 -8.79 -2.22 0.93
C LEU A 186 -7.85 -1.88 -0.23
N VAL A 187 -7.05 -0.84 -0.05
CA VAL A 187 -5.93 -0.49 -0.93
C VAL A 187 -4.66 -0.59 -0.08
N VAL A 188 -3.85 -1.61 -0.34
CA VAL A 188 -2.67 -1.92 0.46
C VAL A 188 -1.42 -1.72 -0.39
N SER A 189 -0.51 -0.82 0.01
CA SER A 189 0.78 -0.74 -0.66
C SER A 189 1.77 -1.71 -0.04
N SER A 190 2.58 -2.32 -0.88
CA SER A 190 3.72 -3.13 -0.46
C SER A 190 4.84 -3.07 -1.49
N HIS A 191 6.05 -3.38 -1.03
CA HIS A 191 7.20 -3.65 -1.89
C HIS A 191 7.65 -5.14 -1.79
N VAL A 192 6.92 -5.95 -1.00
CA VAL A 192 7.17 -7.38 -0.79
C VAL A 192 6.23 -8.18 -1.67
N MET A 193 6.77 -8.90 -2.64
CA MET A 193 5.95 -9.62 -3.62
C MET A 193 5.23 -10.85 -3.04
N ASP A 194 5.74 -11.45 -1.95
CA ASP A 194 5.03 -12.50 -1.21
C ASP A 194 3.66 -12.06 -0.69
N GLU A 195 3.43 -10.76 -0.56
CA GLU A 195 2.13 -10.21 -0.17
C GLU A 195 1.16 -10.08 -1.34
N ALA A 196 1.67 -10.07 -2.57
CA ALA A 196 0.86 -9.98 -3.77
C ALA A 196 -0.16 -11.12 -3.87
N VAL A 197 0.23 -12.34 -3.50
CA VAL A 197 -0.65 -13.52 -3.53
C VAL A 197 -1.83 -13.45 -2.55
N ARG A 198 -1.81 -12.51 -1.61
CA ARG A 198 -2.86 -12.30 -0.62
C ARG A 198 -3.92 -11.30 -1.07
N CYS A 199 -3.66 -10.58 -2.16
CA CYS A 199 -4.56 -9.60 -2.76
C CYS A 199 -5.51 -10.26 -3.76
N ASP A 200 -6.67 -9.66 -3.99
CA ASP A 200 -7.59 -10.08 -5.04
C ASP A 200 -7.18 -9.49 -6.40
N ARG A 201 -6.57 -8.32 -6.38
CA ARG A 201 -6.09 -7.59 -7.55
C ARG A 201 -4.74 -6.93 -7.27
N LEU A 202 -3.92 -6.84 -8.29
CA LEU A 202 -2.59 -6.23 -8.26
C LEU A 202 -2.49 -5.10 -9.25
N VAL A 203 -2.07 -3.94 -8.77
CA VAL A 203 -1.67 -2.78 -9.58
C VAL A 203 -0.18 -2.59 -9.39
N LEU A 204 0.60 -2.97 -10.41
CA LEU A 204 2.04 -2.86 -10.35
C LEU A 204 2.47 -1.51 -10.93
N MET A 205 3.25 -0.77 -10.14
CA MET A 205 3.67 0.59 -10.46
C MET A 205 5.19 0.70 -10.65
N ARG A 206 5.59 1.49 -11.64
CA ARG A 206 7.00 1.86 -11.88
C ARG A 206 7.09 3.27 -12.44
N ALA A 207 7.96 4.10 -11.87
CA ALA A 207 8.26 5.45 -12.36
C ALA A 207 7.00 6.27 -12.70
N GLY A 208 6.02 6.30 -11.78
CA GLY A 208 4.78 7.07 -11.94
C GLY A 208 3.77 6.48 -12.94
N ARG A 209 3.93 5.22 -13.35
CA ARG A 209 3.02 4.54 -14.29
C ARG A 209 2.57 3.19 -13.77
N ILE A 210 1.41 2.76 -14.19
CA ILE A 210 0.93 1.39 -14.01
C ILE A 210 1.53 0.54 -15.15
N ILE A 211 2.29 -0.49 -14.79
CA ILE A 211 2.92 -1.41 -15.74
C ILE A 211 2.13 -2.71 -15.89
N ALA A 212 1.32 -3.06 -14.89
CA ALA A 212 0.35 -4.15 -14.96
C ALA A 212 -0.82 -3.88 -14.02
N ASP A 213 -1.99 -4.37 -14.40
CA ASP A 213 -3.22 -4.38 -13.64
C ASP A 213 -3.86 -5.75 -13.85
N THR A 214 -3.75 -6.62 -12.83
CA THR A 214 -4.01 -8.05 -13.00
C THR A 214 -4.41 -8.69 -11.66
N THR A 215 -4.64 -9.99 -11.64
CA THR A 215 -4.75 -10.80 -10.42
C THR A 215 -3.42 -11.48 -10.12
N PRO A 216 -3.20 -12.01 -8.88
CA PRO A 216 -2.02 -12.83 -8.58
C PRO A 216 -1.81 -13.98 -9.58
N ASP A 217 -2.85 -14.74 -9.86
CA ASP A 217 -2.78 -15.84 -10.82
C ASP A 217 -2.51 -15.36 -12.25
N GLY A 218 -3.11 -14.23 -12.64
CA GLY A 218 -2.87 -13.58 -13.92
C GLY A 218 -1.40 -13.13 -14.07
N LEU A 219 -0.82 -12.57 -13.01
CA LEU A 219 0.59 -12.17 -12.98
C LEU A 219 1.52 -13.37 -13.26
N LEU A 220 1.29 -14.50 -12.57
CA LEU A 220 2.10 -15.71 -12.73
C LEU A 220 1.90 -16.34 -14.13
N ALA A 221 0.66 -16.40 -14.61
CA ALA A 221 0.33 -16.92 -15.94
C ALA A 221 0.97 -16.09 -17.07
N ASP A 222 0.88 -14.74 -16.99
CA ASP A 222 1.41 -13.83 -18.00
C ASP A 222 2.95 -13.86 -18.08
N THR A 223 3.61 -14.19 -16.98
CA THR A 223 5.08 -14.25 -16.91
C THR A 223 5.64 -15.65 -17.09
N GLY A 224 4.81 -16.68 -16.92
CA GLY A 224 5.20 -18.09 -17.06
C GLY A 224 6.07 -18.60 -15.90
N THR A 225 5.97 -17.98 -14.73
CA THR A 225 6.68 -18.38 -13.50
C THR A 225 5.70 -18.66 -12.37
N THR A 226 6.14 -19.42 -11.37
CA THR A 226 5.39 -19.66 -10.14
C THR A 226 5.87 -18.79 -8.98
N ASP A 227 6.92 -18.01 -9.20
CA ASP A 227 7.53 -17.13 -8.20
C ASP A 227 7.09 -15.67 -8.45
N PRO A 228 6.39 -15.02 -7.50
CA PRO A 228 5.93 -13.64 -7.63
C PRO A 228 7.06 -12.60 -7.84
N ASP A 229 8.23 -12.81 -7.21
CA ASP A 229 9.38 -11.92 -7.39
C ASP A 229 9.95 -12.03 -8.81
N ALA A 230 10.11 -13.24 -9.33
CA ALA A 230 10.53 -13.47 -10.72
C ALA A 230 9.50 -12.92 -11.72
N ALA A 231 8.20 -13.05 -11.42
CA ALA A 231 7.13 -12.47 -12.23
C ALA A 231 7.24 -10.95 -12.32
N PHE A 232 7.45 -10.30 -11.18
CA PHE A 232 7.60 -8.84 -11.12
C PHE A 232 8.83 -8.35 -11.88
N LEU A 233 9.99 -9.02 -11.72
CA LEU A 233 11.21 -8.69 -12.46
C LEU A 233 10.98 -8.82 -13.97
N THR A 234 10.32 -9.89 -14.40
CA THR A 234 9.97 -10.09 -15.83
C THR A 234 9.13 -8.93 -16.37
N LEU A 235 8.15 -8.44 -15.61
CA LEU A 235 7.33 -7.29 -16.04
C LEU A 235 8.15 -5.99 -16.10
N ILE A 236 9.05 -5.77 -15.15
CA ILE A 236 9.97 -4.61 -15.16
C ILE A 236 10.84 -4.62 -16.42
N GLU A 237 11.41 -5.78 -16.77
CA GLU A 237 12.23 -5.94 -17.95
C GLU A 237 11.43 -5.69 -19.24
N ARG A 238 10.23 -6.26 -19.34
CA ARG A 238 9.32 -6.03 -20.46
C ARG A 238 8.94 -4.55 -20.59
N ASP A 239 8.66 -3.86 -19.48
CA ASP A 239 8.38 -2.42 -19.48
C ASP A 239 9.61 -1.61 -19.92
N ALA A 240 10.81 -1.94 -19.45
CA ALA A 240 12.05 -1.29 -19.87
C ALA A 240 12.29 -1.42 -21.39
N VAL A 241 12.08 -2.62 -21.95
CA VAL A 241 12.19 -2.85 -23.39
C VAL A 241 11.15 -2.05 -24.17
N ARG A 242 9.89 -2.00 -23.71
CA ARG A 242 8.85 -1.18 -24.35
C ARG A 242 9.20 0.31 -24.38
N GLN A 243 9.80 0.81 -23.31
CA GLN A 243 10.24 2.21 -23.22
C GLN A 243 11.42 2.51 -24.13
N ALA A 244 12.40 1.60 -24.21
CA ALA A 244 13.56 1.75 -25.10
C ALA A 244 13.16 1.72 -26.58
N GLN A 245 12.08 1.01 -26.92
CA GLN A 245 11.57 0.93 -28.31
C GLN A 245 10.77 2.15 -28.75
N GLY A 246 10.35 3.07 -27.84
CA GLY A 246 9.59 4.29 -28.15
C GLY A 246 8.36 4.09 -29.06
N PRO A 247 7.51 5.07 -29.31
CA PRO A 247 6.52 4.96 -30.36
C PRO A 247 7.26 4.81 -31.70
N ARG A 248 7.16 3.63 -32.30
CA ARG A 248 7.82 3.26 -33.55
C ARG A 248 7.46 4.27 -34.62
N ALA A 249 8.39 5.16 -34.96
CA ALA A 249 8.29 5.91 -36.22
C ALA A 249 8.33 4.90 -37.37
N PRO A 250 7.50 5.02 -38.40
CA PRO A 250 7.53 4.11 -39.53
C PRO A 250 8.86 4.30 -40.28
N GLY A 251 9.83 3.37 -40.09
CA GLY A 251 11.04 3.34 -40.91
C GLY A 251 12.40 3.26 -40.23
N GLY A 252 12.51 2.93 -38.91
CA GLY A 252 13.81 2.82 -38.23
C GLY A 252 14.19 1.37 -37.88
N SER A 253 15.44 0.95 -38.17
CA SER A 253 16.05 -0.31 -37.76
C SER A 253 16.13 -0.44 -36.23
N PRO A 254 16.06 -1.66 -35.66
CA PRO A 254 16.06 -1.87 -34.23
C PRO A 254 17.41 -1.47 -33.61
N ALA A 255 17.38 -0.58 -32.61
CA ALA A 255 18.51 -0.30 -31.75
C ALA A 255 18.63 -1.42 -30.67
N GLU A 256 19.85 -1.87 -30.41
CA GLU A 256 20.13 -2.88 -29.39
C GLU A 256 19.70 -2.42 -27.98
N PRO A 257 19.17 -3.30 -27.16
CA PRO A 257 18.75 -2.96 -25.80
C PRO A 257 19.96 -2.59 -24.92
N HIS A 258 19.90 -1.44 -24.28
CA HIS A 258 20.90 -1.04 -23.26
C HIS A 258 20.77 -1.93 -22.03
N PRO A 259 21.85 -2.56 -21.54
CA PRO A 259 21.82 -3.35 -20.31
C PRO A 259 21.51 -2.44 -19.10
N LEU A 260 20.75 -2.97 -18.16
CA LEU A 260 20.45 -2.32 -16.88
C LEU A 260 21.72 -1.82 -16.23
N THR A 261 21.69 -0.60 -15.69
CA THR A 261 22.85 -0.04 -15.00
C THR A 261 23.09 -0.79 -13.69
N ARG A 262 24.35 -0.86 -13.22
CA ARG A 262 24.73 -1.47 -11.93
C ARG A 262 23.96 -0.88 -10.74
N ARG A 263 23.43 0.32 -10.87
CA ARG A 263 22.60 0.99 -9.85
C ARG A 263 21.20 0.38 -9.77
N GLU A 264 20.56 0.14 -10.91
CA GLU A 264 19.22 -0.47 -10.98
C GLU A 264 19.22 -1.93 -10.52
N LEU A 265 20.32 -2.67 -10.80
CA LEU A 265 20.52 -4.03 -10.29
C LEU A 265 20.79 -4.08 -8.77
N ARG A 266 21.43 -3.04 -8.19
CA ARG A 266 21.63 -2.95 -6.74
C ARG A 266 20.39 -2.54 -5.97
N GLU A 267 19.51 -1.75 -6.58
CA GLU A 267 18.23 -1.36 -5.99
C GLU A 267 17.21 -2.52 -6.01
N ALA A 268 17.36 -3.46 -6.94
CA ALA A 268 16.57 -4.69 -7.01
C ALA A 268 17.03 -5.78 -6.01
N HIS A 269 18.32 -5.77 -5.61
CA HIS A 269 18.90 -6.69 -4.63
C HIS A 269 19.76 -5.89 -3.64
N PRO A 270 19.20 -5.37 -2.54
CA PRO A 270 20.04 -4.79 -1.49
C PRO A 270 20.95 -5.90 -0.91
N PRO A 271 22.26 -5.63 -0.72
CA PRO A 271 23.16 -6.62 -0.13
C PRO A 271 22.69 -6.96 1.28
N GLU A 272 22.65 -8.25 1.59
CA GLU A 272 22.49 -8.73 2.96
C GLU A 272 23.49 -8.03 3.88
N ALA A 273 23.00 -7.52 5.01
CA ALA A 273 23.84 -6.91 6.01
C ALA A 273 24.88 -7.95 6.49
N PRO A 274 26.17 -7.58 6.64
CA PRO A 274 27.20 -8.52 7.10
C PRO A 274 26.83 -8.99 8.51
N ALA A 275 26.83 -10.32 8.69
CA ALA A 275 26.69 -10.95 9.99
C ALA A 275 27.76 -10.38 10.94
N ASN A 276 27.34 -9.90 12.10
CA ASN A 276 28.20 -9.42 13.16
C ASN A 276 29.10 -10.59 13.61
N PRO A 277 30.44 -10.48 13.58
CA PRO A 277 31.30 -11.51 14.13
C PRO A 277 31.11 -11.54 15.65
N THR A 278 30.67 -12.69 16.14
CA THR A 278 30.63 -13.05 17.54
C THR A 278 31.99 -12.80 18.18
N ASP A 279 31.96 -12.05 19.26
CA ASP A 279 33.04 -11.82 20.20
C ASP A 279 33.40 -13.17 20.89
N GLU A 280 34.44 -13.82 20.38
CA GLU A 280 35.10 -14.93 21.09
C GLU A 280 36.28 -14.38 21.89
N GLY A 281 36.17 -14.49 23.20
CA GLY A 281 37.32 -14.81 24.05
C GLY A 281 38.05 -13.65 24.66
N SER A 282 37.92 -13.55 25.98
CA SER A 282 39.08 -13.52 26.85
C SER A 282 38.72 -14.01 28.22
N GLY A 283 39.09 -15.23 28.52
CA GLY A 283 39.32 -15.66 29.91
C GLY A 283 40.59 -15.03 30.42
N SER A 284 40.55 -14.59 31.62
CA SER A 284 41.55 -14.70 32.71
C SER A 284 40.96 -14.09 33.97
#